data_c66744dfc86dabf8951b86b38a4248fc
#
_entry.id   c66744dfc86dabf8951b86b38a4248fc
#
_cell.length_a   1.000
_cell.length_b   1.000
_cell.length_c   1.000
_cell.angle_alpha   90.00
_cell.angle_beta   90.00
_cell.angle_gamma   90.00
#
_symmetry.space_group_name_H-M   'P 1'
#
loop_
_entity.id
_entity.type
_entity.pdbx_description
1 polymer ?
#
loop_
_entity_poly.entity_id
_entity_poly.type
_entity_poly.pdbx_seq_one_letter_code
_entity_poly.pdbx_strand_id
1 'polypeptide(L)'
;MGPVLRGLVLALLVLASTAAAAPERQQALVVGHSVRGRPIVAYERGDPSAPATLVVGVIHGTEPAGLRVIAQLRRIPLPPNVHLWLVPTVNPDGLAAGTRQNAHGVDLNRNWPTAWVHNGVPWDGYYSGPRPLSEPESRAMRAFILRIEPALTIWYHQPLDEVYGSDPHVAVLKRYARLTGLPYRKLPAPRGAATRWQRSRFPRSPAFVAEFPAGPISAATARRHAAAVVALAADTSQGRSAMSR
;
A
#
# COMPACT_ATOMS: atom_id res chain seq x y z
N MET A 1 -24.18 -25.08 -74.19
CA MET A 1 -23.82 -25.75 -72.90
C MET A 1 -22.50 -25.17 -72.45
N GLY A 2 -22.53 -24.25 -71.45
CA GLY A 2 -21.34 -23.62 -70.96
C GLY A 2 -21.03 -24.15 -69.53
N PRO A 3 -19.75 -24.23 -69.08
CA PRO A 3 -19.38 -24.80 -67.80
C PRO A 3 -19.58 -23.83 -66.68
N VAL A 4 -20.23 -24.31 -65.65
CA VAL A 4 -20.42 -23.58 -64.37
C VAL A 4 -19.12 -23.67 -63.51
N LEU A 5 -18.43 -22.54 -63.30
CA LEU A 5 -17.29 -22.46 -62.43
C LEU A 5 -17.80 -22.45 -60.98
N ARG A 6 -17.50 -23.47 -60.18
CA ARG A 6 -17.75 -23.52 -58.74
C ARG A 6 -16.56 -22.87 -58.02
N GLY A 7 -16.77 -21.66 -57.49
CA GLY A 7 -15.80 -20.99 -56.62
C GLY A 7 -15.73 -21.66 -55.26
N LEU A 8 -14.54 -22.11 -54.88
CA LEU A 8 -14.21 -22.66 -53.56
C LEU A 8 -13.89 -21.48 -52.62
N VAL A 9 -14.77 -21.20 -51.68
CA VAL A 9 -14.49 -20.20 -50.59
C VAL A 9 -13.72 -20.91 -49.48
N LEU A 10 -12.45 -20.58 -49.39
CA LEU A 10 -11.58 -21.06 -48.33
C LEU A 10 -11.79 -20.18 -47.08
N ALA A 11 -12.48 -20.65 -46.05
CA ALA A 11 -12.64 -19.98 -44.78
C ALA A 11 -11.35 -20.15 -43.95
N LEU A 12 -10.59 -19.06 -43.79
CA LEU A 12 -9.44 -19.01 -42.89
C LEU A 12 -9.96 -18.95 -41.44
N LEU A 13 -9.87 -20.04 -40.68
CA LEU A 13 -10.05 -20.04 -39.23
C LEU A 13 -8.80 -19.40 -38.58
N VAL A 14 -8.93 -18.16 -38.11
CA VAL A 14 -7.92 -17.55 -37.25
C VAL A 14 -8.10 -18.12 -35.84
N LEU A 15 -7.29 -19.10 -35.47
CA LEU A 15 -7.16 -19.58 -34.09
C LEU A 15 -6.48 -18.47 -33.26
N ALA A 16 -7.28 -17.71 -32.53
CA ALA A 16 -6.77 -16.83 -31.51
C ALA A 16 -6.18 -17.69 -30.37
N SER A 17 -4.85 -17.83 -30.35
CA SER A 17 -4.13 -18.45 -29.24
C SER A 17 -4.29 -17.58 -27.99
N THR A 18 -5.14 -17.96 -27.05
CA THR A 18 -5.18 -17.40 -25.72
C THR A 18 -3.94 -17.91 -24.98
N ALA A 19 -2.86 -17.15 -25.03
CA ALA A 19 -1.72 -17.39 -24.16
C ALA A 19 -2.22 -17.33 -22.72
N ALA A 20 -2.24 -18.47 -22.04
CA ALA A 20 -2.50 -18.52 -20.60
C ALA A 20 -1.42 -17.66 -19.91
N ALA A 21 -1.83 -16.61 -19.22
CA ALA A 21 -0.91 -15.78 -18.47
C ALA A 21 -0.13 -16.68 -17.49
N ALA A 22 1.20 -16.63 -17.54
CA ALA A 22 2.04 -17.36 -16.60
C ALA A 22 1.60 -17.00 -15.17
N PRO A 23 1.63 -17.95 -14.22
CA PRO A 23 1.23 -17.67 -12.85
C PRO A 23 2.07 -16.51 -12.33
N GLU A 24 1.38 -15.46 -11.86
CA GLU A 24 1.99 -14.24 -11.35
C GLU A 24 2.90 -14.59 -10.16
N ARG A 25 4.20 -14.34 -10.29
CA ARG A 25 5.17 -14.58 -9.22
C ARG A 25 4.85 -13.70 -8.03
N GLN A 26 4.45 -14.30 -6.93
CA GLN A 26 4.44 -13.64 -5.63
C GLN A 26 5.73 -13.97 -4.90
N GLN A 27 6.61 -12.99 -4.73
CA GLN A 27 7.84 -13.14 -3.95
C GLN A 27 7.62 -12.57 -2.54
N ALA A 28 7.97 -13.34 -1.52
CA ALA A 28 7.99 -12.88 -0.13
C ALA A 28 9.42 -12.50 0.27
N LEU A 29 9.56 -11.35 0.93
CA LEU A 29 10.82 -10.82 1.42
C LEU A 29 10.68 -10.46 2.90
N VAL A 30 11.56 -10.96 3.75
CA VAL A 30 11.71 -10.47 5.12
C VAL A 30 12.47 -9.16 5.09
N VAL A 31 11.81 -8.05 5.42
CA VAL A 31 12.40 -6.70 5.39
C VAL A 31 13.02 -6.31 6.72
N GLY A 32 12.76 -7.06 7.78
CA GLY A 32 13.30 -6.88 9.12
C GLY A 32 12.56 -7.71 10.15
N HIS A 33 12.83 -7.43 11.41
CA HIS A 33 12.22 -8.11 12.54
C HIS A 33 11.74 -7.09 13.57
N SER A 34 10.66 -7.45 14.28
CA SER A 34 10.16 -6.70 15.43
C SER A 34 11.06 -6.83 16.66
N VAL A 35 10.74 -6.10 17.72
CA VAL A 35 11.43 -6.19 19.03
C VAL A 35 11.51 -7.64 19.52
N ARG A 36 10.45 -8.44 19.34
CA ARG A 36 10.40 -9.85 19.76
C ARG A 36 10.87 -10.82 18.68
N GLY A 37 11.57 -10.36 17.66
CA GLY A 37 12.14 -11.18 16.58
C GLY A 37 11.11 -11.70 15.57
N ARG A 38 9.86 -11.26 15.58
CA ARG A 38 8.87 -11.65 14.56
C ARG A 38 9.21 -11.01 13.22
N PRO A 39 9.15 -11.75 12.09
CA PRO A 39 9.49 -11.20 10.79
C PRO A 39 8.47 -10.15 10.33
N ILE A 40 8.98 -9.06 9.77
CA ILE A 40 8.20 -8.09 8.98
C ILE A 40 8.36 -8.51 7.53
N VAL A 41 7.25 -8.90 6.89
CA VAL A 41 7.27 -9.47 5.54
C VAL A 41 6.64 -8.50 4.55
N ALA A 42 7.30 -8.33 3.40
CA ALA A 42 6.76 -7.66 2.23
C ALA A 42 6.53 -8.68 1.11
N TYR A 43 5.41 -8.57 0.41
CA TYR A 43 5.09 -9.38 -0.76
C TYR A 43 5.15 -8.52 -2.02
N GLU A 44 5.94 -8.94 -2.98
CA GLU A 44 6.02 -8.30 -4.30
C GLU A 44 5.03 -8.95 -5.26
N ARG A 45 4.33 -8.14 -6.05
CA ARG A 45 3.37 -8.58 -7.07
C ARG A 45 3.38 -7.66 -8.29
N GLY A 46 3.09 -8.25 -9.44
CA GLY A 46 2.94 -7.54 -10.71
C GLY A 46 4.26 -7.31 -11.43
N ASP A 47 4.33 -6.23 -12.20
CA ASP A 47 5.45 -5.91 -13.09
C ASP A 47 6.53 -5.08 -12.36
N PRO A 48 7.70 -5.65 -12.05
CA PRO A 48 8.76 -4.94 -11.34
C PRO A 48 9.38 -3.78 -12.15
N SER A 49 9.11 -3.68 -13.45
CA SER A 49 9.53 -2.54 -14.28
C SER A 49 8.61 -1.33 -14.14
N ALA A 50 7.38 -1.52 -13.63
CA ALA A 50 6.43 -0.46 -13.35
C ALA A 50 6.78 0.29 -12.05
N PRO A 51 6.32 1.54 -11.88
CA PRO A 51 6.50 2.31 -10.65
C PRO A 51 5.88 1.59 -9.44
N ALA A 52 6.68 1.39 -8.39
CA ALA A 52 6.25 0.67 -7.21
C ALA A 52 5.15 1.40 -6.44
N THR A 53 4.10 0.69 -6.05
CA THR A 53 3.10 1.13 -5.09
C THR A 53 3.23 0.33 -3.80
N LEU A 54 3.47 1.01 -2.68
CA LEU A 54 3.54 0.39 -1.36
C LEU A 54 2.19 0.48 -0.65
N VAL A 55 1.75 -0.65 -0.11
CA VAL A 55 0.54 -0.75 0.70
C VAL A 55 0.88 -1.36 2.05
N VAL A 56 0.60 -0.64 3.13
CA VAL A 56 0.85 -1.06 4.51
C VAL A 56 -0.48 -1.32 5.22
N GLY A 57 -0.68 -2.53 5.69
CA GLY A 57 -1.94 -2.96 6.31
C GLY A 57 -2.09 -2.54 7.76
N VAL A 58 -1.03 -2.69 8.57
CA VAL A 58 -1.09 -2.46 10.02
C VAL A 58 0.22 -1.84 10.51
N ILE A 59 0.15 -0.66 11.13
CA ILE A 59 1.22 -0.08 11.94
C ILE A 59 0.85 -0.07 13.44
N HIS A 60 -0.44 0.06 13.76
CA HIS A 60 -0.96 -0.11 15.12
C HIS A 60 -1.66 -1.46 15.24
N GLY A 61 -1.28 -2.26 16.21
CA GLY A 61 -1.80 -3.63 16.32
C GLY A 61 -3.30 -3.72 16.63
N THR A 62 -3.89 -2.66 17.17
CA THR A 62 -5.34 -2.53 17.40
C THR A 62 -6.15 -2.19 16.15
N GLU A 63 -5.50 -1.98 14.98
CA GLU A 63 -6.12 -1.47 13.76
C GLU A 63 -5.97 -2.49 12.59
N PRO A 64 -6.52 -3.72 12.70
CA PRO A 64 -6.19 -4.83 11.80
C PRO A 64 -6.98 -4.82 10.46
N ALA A 65 -7.88 -3.87 10.22
CA ALA A 65 -8.75 -3.88 9.04
C ALA A 65 -7.99 -3.92 7.71
N GLY A 66 -6.83 -3.25 7.63
CA GLY A 66 -5.96 -3.24 6.45
C GLY A 66 -5.49 -4.63 6.00
N LEU A 67 -5.42 -5.62 6.91
CA LEU A 67 -5.06 -7.01 6.58
C LEU A 67 -6.02 -7.62 5.55
N ARG A 68 -7.33 -7.27 5.62
CA ARG A 68 -8.32 -7.76 4.65
C ARG A 68 -8.08 -7.22 3.26
N VAL A 69 -7.64 -5.97 3.13
CA VAL A 69 -7.27 -5.38 1.84
C VAL A 69 -6.01 -6.05 1.28
N ILE A 70 -4.98 -6.21 2.12
CA ILE A 70 -3.75 -6.95 1.73
C ILE A 70 -4.09 -8.35 1.24
N ALA A 71 -4.98 -9.07 1.94
CA ALA A 71 -5.39 -10.42 1.53
C ALA A 71 -6.10 -10.43 0.16
N GLN A 72 -6.89 -9.40 -0.17
CA GLN A 72 -7.48 -9.24 -1.50
C GLN A 72 -6.41 -8.92 -2.55
N LEU A 73 -5.54 -7.93 -2.30
CA LEU A 73 -4.46 -7.53 -3.20
C LEU A 73 -3.50 -8.66 -3.53
N ARG A 74 -3.33 -9.63 -2.63
CA ARG A 74 -2.50 -10.81 -2.85
C ARG A 74 -3.12 -11.84 -3.81
N ARG A 75 -4.39 -11.71 -4.16
CA ARG A 75 -5.15 -12.72 -4.94
C ARG A 75 -5.75 -12.19 -6.22
N ILE A 76 -6.06 -10.89 -6.31
CA ILE A 76 -6.68 -10.32 -7.49
C ILE A 76 -5.70 -10.30 -8.67
N PRO A 77 -6.16 -10.51 -9.90
CA PRO A 77 -5.35 -10.29 -11.10
C PRO A 77 -4.89 -8.82 -11.17
N LEU A 78 -3.65 -8.60 -11.58
CA LEU A 78 -3.10 -7.26 -11.76
C LEU A 78 -2.96 -6.94 -13.26
N PRO A 79 -3.21 -5.67 -13.66
CA PRO A 79 -2.86 -5.20 -15.00
C PRO A 79 -1.34 -5.28 -15.24
N PRO A 80 -0.87 -5.43 -16.50
CA PRO A 80 0.55 -5.61 -16.82
C PRO A 80 1.49 -4.48 -16.34
N ASN A 81 0.95 -3.28 -16.15
CA ASN A 81 1.70 -2.08 -15.75
C ASN A 81 1.54 -1.74 -14.25
N VAL A 82 1.19 -2.70 -13.43
CA VAL A 82 1.01 -2.50 -11.98
C VAL A 82 2.07 -3.28 -11.22
N HIS A 83 2.77 -2.58 -10.31
CA HIS A 83 3.75 -3.13 -9.40
C HIS A 83 3.37 -2.81 -7.95
N LEU A 84 3.17 -3.83 -7.12
CA LEU A 84 2.76 -3.70 -5.73
C LEU A 84 3.78 -4.30 -4.77
N TRP A 85 4.08 -3.56 -3.71
CA TRP A 85 4.68 -4.06 -2.49
C TRP A 85 3.65 -4.03 -1.37
N LEU A 86 3.36 -5.18 -0.78
CA LEU A 86 2.31 -5.38 0.22
C LEU A 86 2.95 -5.78 1.55
N VAL A 87 2.84 -4.92 2.57
CA VAL A 87 3.31 -5.19 3.93
C VAL A 87 2.10 -5.39 4.83
N PRO A 88 1.75 -6.64 5.21
CA PRO A 88 0.59 -6.90 6.06
C PRO A 88 0.67 -6.16 7.40
N THR A 89 1.81 -6.24 8.07
CA THR A 89 2.02 -5.52 9.32
C THR A 89 3.47 -5.09 9.49
N VAL A 90 3.66 -3.86 9.94
CA VAL A 90 4.94 -3.34 10.43
C VAL A 90 5.12 -3.67 11.91
N ASN A 91 4.02 -3.91 12.63
CA ASN A 91 3.98 -4.14 14.07
C ASN A 91 3.43 -5.54 14.40
N PRO A 92 4.16 -6.63 14.09
CA PRO A 92 3.66 -7.97 14.35
C PRO A 92 3.55 -8.28 15.85
N ASP A 93 4.32 -7.60 16.71
CA ASP A 93 4.21 -7.75 18.16
C ASP A 93 2.94 -7.11 18.70
N GLY A 94 2.67 -5.86 18.33
CA GLY A 94 1.45 -5.17 18.73
C GLY A 94 0.19 -5.85 18.17
N LEU A 95 0.26 -6.35 16.92
CA LEU A 95 -0.84 -7.10 16.32
C LEU A 95 -1.14 -8.38 17.11
N ALA A 96 -0.12 -9.14 17.51
CA ALA A 96 -0.28 -10.35 18.29
C ALA A 96 -0.77 -10.10 19.74
N ALA A 97 -0.39 -8.94 20.32
CA ALA A 97 -0.78 -8.54 21.65
C ALA A 97 -2.10 -7.75 21.71
N GLY A 98 -2.64 -7.32 20.56
CA GLY A 98 -3.81 -6.43 20.50
C GLY A 98 -3.52 -5.04 21.07
N THR A 99 -2.27 -4.54 20.94
CA THR A 99 -1.86 -3.21 21.42
C THR A 99 -1.61 -2.26 20.26
N ARG A 100 -1.88 -0.97 20.46
CA ARG A 100 -1.54 0.07 19.49
C ARG A 100 -0.02 0.12 19.24
N GLN A 101 0.74 0.13 20.34
CA GLN A 101 2.18 0.25 20.39
C GLN A 101 2.89 -1.06 19.99
N ASN A 102 4.19 -0.98 19.72
CA ASN A 102 5.05 -2.15 19.61
C ASN A 102 5.41 -2.73 21.00
N ALA A 103 6.28 -3.73 21.06
CA ALA A 103 6.65 -4.39 22.30
C ALA A 103 7.48 -3.52 23.30
N HIS A 104 8.00 -2.38 22.86
CA HIS A 104 8.62 -1.37 23.73
C HIS A 104 7.63 -0.30 24.21
N GLY A 105 6.34 -0.43 23.90
CA GLY A 105 5.32 0.55 24.23
C GLY A 105 5.38 1.83 23.39
N VAL A 106 6.02 1.78 22.19
CA VAL A 106 6.20 2.92 21.30
C VAL A 106 5.11 2.94 20.23
N ASP A 107 4.47 4.10 20.02
CA ASP A 107 3.66 4.36 18.82
C ASP A 107 4.59 4.49 17.60
N LEU A 108 4.63 3.44 16.77
CA LEU A 108 5.48 3.40 15.58
C LEU A 108 5.17 4.53 14.59
N ASN A 109 3.95 5.09 14.60
CA ASN A 109 3.57 6.24 13.77
C ASN A 109 3.88 7.59 14.45
N ARG A 110 4.74 7.58 15.47
CA ARG A 110 5.36 8.76 16.08
C ARG A 110 6.88 8.66 16.14
N ASN A 111 7.45 7.56 15.66
CA ASN A 111 8.87 7.24 15.78
C ASN A 111 9.73 7.62 14.55
N TRP A 112 9.15 8.32 13.55
CA TRP A 112 9.85 8.73 12.33
C TRP A 112 10.53 10.10 12.48
N PRO A 113 11.66 10.36 11.75
CA PRO A 113 12.53 11.50 12.06
C PRO A 113 11.96 12.87 11.70
N THR A 114 11.04 12.97 10.72
CA THR A 114 10.55 14.28 10.26
C THR A 114 9.67 14.96 11.30
N ALA A 115 10.14 16.08 11.79
CA ALA A 115 9.50 16.85 12.85
C ALA A 115 9.25 16.04 14.13
N TRP A 116 10.09 15.03 14.39
CA TRP A 116 9.99 14.24 15.61
C TRP A 116 10.13 15.10 16.86
N VAL A 117 9.37 14.76 17.87
CA VAL A 117 9.48 15.31 19.23
C VAL A 117 9.31 14.17 20.21
N HIS A 118 10.02 14.24 21.32
CA HIS A 118 9.76 13.35 22.44
C HIS A 118 8.35 13.63 22.99
N ASN A 119 7.56 12.59 23.17
CA ASN A 119 6.19 12.67 23.67
C ASN A 119 5.89 11.44 24.50
N GLY A 120 5.44 11.62 25.73
CA GLY A 120 4.97 10.57 26.64
C GLY A 120 6.07 9.65 27.19
N VAL A 121 5.62 8.55 27.78
CA VAL A 121 6.44 7.44 28.30
C VAL A 121 5.95 6.12 27.68
N PRO A 122 6.70 5.00 27.81
CA PRO A 122 6.27 3.70 27.28
C PRO A 122 4.82 3.37 27.66
N TRP A 123 4.06 2.93 26.64
CA TRP A 123 2.63 2.59 26.71
C TRP A 123 1.64 3.75 26.73
N ASP A 124 2.10 5.00 26.80
CA ASP A 124 1.21 6.13 26.50
C ASP A 124 0.72 6.04 25.06
N GLY A 125 -0.51 6.51 24.79
CA GLY A 125 -1.18 6.38 23.49
C GLY A 125 -0.36 6.90 22.30
N TYR A 126 0.53 7.86 22.53
CA TYR A 126 1.36 8.48 21.47
C TYR A 126 2.84 8.57 21.86
N TYR A 127 3.34 7.67 22.70
CA TYR A 127 4.75 7.65 23.05
C TYR A 127 5.62 7.47 21.80
N SER A 128 6.51 8.43 21.57
CA SER A 128 7.29 8.53 20.33
C SER A 128 8.61 7.74 20.35
N GLY A 129 8.90 7.05 21.47
CA GLY A 129 10.20 6.43 21.74
C GLY A 129 11.22 7.42 22.29
N PRO A 130 12.40 6.93 22.76
CA PRO A 130 13.45 7.77 23.37
C PRO A 130 14.18 8.66 22.34
N ARG A 131 14.12 8.32 21.04
CA ARG A 131 14.69 9.07 19.92
C ARG A 131 14.01 8.66 18.62
N PRO A 132 14.14 9.46 17.54
CA PRO A 132 13.61 9.04 16.24
C PRO A 132 14.29 7.75 15.79
N LEU A 133 13.50 6.86 15.18
CA LEU A 133 13.95 5.54 14.71
C LEU A 133 14.60 4.69 15.83
N SER A 134 14.12 4.83 17.07
CA SER A 134 14.54 3.95 18.17
C SER A 134 14.14 2.50 17.91
N GLU A 135 13.01 2.27 17.22
CA GLU A 135 12.40 0.98 17.08
C GLU A 135 12.95 0.20 15.86
N PRO A 136 13.19 -1.12 16.00
CA PRO A 136 13.68 -1.94 14.89
C PRO A 136 12.69 -1.97 13.73
N GLU A 137 11.38 -1.98 14.00
CA GLU A 137 10.32 -1.93 13.00
C GLU A 137 10.39 -0.66 12.15
N SER A 138 10.56 0.50 12.79
CA SER A 138 10.69 1.79 12.11
C SER A 138 11.94 1.83 11.23
N ARG A 139 13.08 1.30 11.73
CA ARG A 139 14.32 1.23 10.96
C ARG A 139 14.19 0.30 9.75
N ALA A 140 13.60 -0.89 9.96
CA ALA A 140 13.38 -1.88 8.91
C ALA A 140 12.52 -1.30 7.77
N MET A 141 11.37 -0.71 8.12
CA MET A 141 10.49 -0.10 7.13
C MET A 141 11.12 1.11 6.44
N ARG A 142 11.88 1.94 7.18
CA ARG A 142 12.62 3.04 6.55
C ARG A 142 13.62 2.53 5.52
N ALA A 143 14.41 1.52 5.85
CA ALA A 143 15.37 0.94 4.92
C ALA A 143 14.68 0.33 3.70
N PHE A 144 13.57 -0.36 3.90
CA PHE A 144 12.77 -0.93 2.81
C PHE A 144 12.20 0.15 1.89
N ILE A 145 11.56 1.20 2.43
CA ILE A 145 11.02 2.32 1.66
C ILE A 145 12.11 3.03 0.85
N LEU A 146 13.29 3.25 1.44
CA LEU A 146 14.43 3.85 0.74
C LEU A 146 14.95 2.98 -0.41
N ARG A 147 14.86 1.65 -0.28
CA ARG A 147 15.27 0.71 -1.33
C ARG A 147 14.32 0.66 -2.51
N ILE A 148 12.99 0.67 -2.25
CA ILE A 148 11.99 0.53 -3.31
C ILE A 148 11.54 1.86 -3.91
N GLU A 149 11.83 2.99 -3.26
CA GLU A 149 11.44 4.35 -3.67
C GLU A 149 10.01 4.43 -4.22
N PRO A 150 8.98 4.11 -3.43
CA PRO A 150 7.63 3.94 -3.94
C PRO A 150 7.11 5.22 -4.58
N ALA A 151 6.48 5.09 -5.74
CA ALA A 151 5.81 6.19 -6.44
C ALA A 151 4.47 6.56 -5.80
N LEU A 152 3.90 5.65 -5.01
CA LEU A 152 2.67 5.83 -4.25
C LEU A 152 2.75 4.99 -2.97
N THR A 153 2.28 5.52 -1.84
CA THR A 153 2.14 4.74 -0.60
C THR A 153 0.80 4.97 0.07
N ILE A 154 0.15 3.89 0.48
CA ILE A 154 -1.10 3.90 1.25
C ILE A 154 -0.85 3.21 2.58
N TRP A 155 -1.12 3.93 3.69
CA TRP A 155 -1.09 3.41 5.04
C TRP A 155 -2.52 3.24 5.55
N TYR A 156 -2.90 2.01 5.91
CA TYR A 156 -4.20 1.74 6.49
C TYR A 156 -4.19 1.93 7.99
N HIS A 157 -5.27 2.54 8.49
CA HIS A 157 -5.53 2.84 9.89
C HIS A 157 -6.99 2.62 10.25
N GLN A 158 -7.31 2.83 11.52
CA GLN A 158 -8.64 2.91 12.14
C GLN A 158 -8.57 3.91 13.32
N PRO A 159 -9.66 4.62 13.75
CA PRO A 159 -11.07 4.37 13.39
C PRO A 159 -11.77 5.57 12.70
N LEU A 160 -11.10 6.47 12.00
CA LEU A 160 -11.65 7.79 11.62
C LEU A 160 -12.58 7.79 10.41
N ASP A 161 -12.70 6.67 9.66
CA ASP A 161 -13.55 6.51 8.48
C ASP A 161 -13.33 7.59 7.41
N GLU A 162 -12.08 7.90 7.07
CA GLU A 162 -11.73 8.97 6.15
C GLU A 162 -10.41 8.72 5.41
N VAL A 163 -10.19 9.47 4.34
CA VAL A 163 -8.87 9.59 3.70
C VAL A 163 -8.31 10.95 4.05
N TYR A 164 -7.12 11.00 4.63
CA TYR A 164 -6.51 12.27 4.94
C TYR A 164 -5.05 12.41 4.46
N GLY A 165 -4.70 13.64 4.24
CA GLY A 165 -3.39 14.09 3.81
C GLY A 165 -3.44 15.54 3.37
N SER A 166 -2.32 16.09 2.93
CA SER A 166 -2.22 17.48 2.51
C SER A 166 -1.46 17.61 1.18
N ASP A 167 -1.55 18.79 0.57
CA ASP A 167 -0.83 19.12 -0.66
C ASP A 167 0.63 18.61 -0.68
N PRO A 168 1.22 18.35 -1.85
CA PRO A 168 0.69 18.68 -3.18
C PRO A 168 -0.20 17.58 -3.82
N HIS A 169 -0.44 16.46 -3.19
CA HIS A 169 -1.02 15.26 -3.83
C HIS A 169 -2.55 15.11 -3.64
N VAL A 170 -3.26 16.19 -3.35
CA VAL A 170 -4.72 16.18 -3.06
C VAL A 170 -5.54 15.49 -4.14
N ALA A 171 -5.17 15.63 -5.41
CA ALA A 171 -5.91 15.00 -6.52
C ALA A 171 -5.92 13.47 -6.40
N VAL A 172 -4.78 12.85 -6.05
CA VAL A 172 -4.66 11.39 -5.84
C VAL A 172 -5.51 10.94 -4.64
N LEU A 173 -5.45 11.69 -3.52
CA LEU A 173 -6.22 11.38 -2.32
C LEU A 173 -7.73 11.47 -2.58
N LYS A 174 -8.19 12.53 -3.26
CA LYS A 174 -9.59 12.70 -3.66
C LYS A 174 -10.05 11.61 -4.63
N ARG A 175 -9.17 11.16 -5.55
CA ARG A 175 -9.48 10.03 -6.42
C ARG A 175 -9.67 8.74 -5.62
N TYR A 176 -8.76 8.45 -4.69
CA TYR A 176 -8.91 7.29 -3.80
C TYR A 176 -10.19 7.37 -2.97
N ALA A 177 -10.48 8.52 -2.39
CA ALA A 177 -11.70 8.78 -1.63
C ALA A 177 -12.97 8.49 -2.45
N ARG A 178 -13.05 8.99 -3.69
CA ARG A 178 -14.18 8.68 -4.60
C ARG A 178 -14.31 7.20 -4.92
N LEU A 179 -13.20 6.50 -5.18
CA LEU A 179 -13.20 5.08 -5.51
C LEU A 179 -13.64 4.20 -4.32
N THR A 180 -13.33 4.63 -3.11
CA THR A 180 -13.63 3.86 -1.88
C THR A 180 -14.93 4.27 -1.20
N GLY A 181 -15.45 5.47 -1.51
CA GLY A 181 -16.62 6.06 -0.82
C GLY A 181 -16.28 6.74 0.50
N LEU A 182 -14.99 6.81 0.88
CA LEU A 182 -14.56 7.52 2.08
C LEU A 182 -14.55 9.04 1.85
N PRO A 183 -14.88 9.88 2.84
CA PRO A 183 -14.67 11.31 2.76
C PRO A 183 -13.16 11.65 2.73
N TYR A 184 -12.80 12.71 2.00
CA TYR A 184 -11.46 13.27 2.03
C TYR A 184 -11.38 14.43 3.03
N ARG A 185 -10.37 14.40 3.91
CA ARG A 185 -10.05 15.53 4.79
C ARG A 185 -8.63 16.05 4.54
N LYS A 186 -8.50 17.37 4.47
CA LYS A 186 -7.20 18.04 4.40
C LYS A 186 -6.64 18.17 5.80
N LEU A 187 -5.90 17.16 6.25
CA LEU A 187 -5.24 17.17 7.56
C LEU A 187 -3.73 16.95 7.38
N PRO A 188 -2.89 17.70 8.12
CA PRO A 188 -1.46 17.45 8.12
C PRO A 188 -1.16 16.15 8.86
N ALA A 189 -0.20 15.38 8.36
CA ALA A 189 0.29 14.21 9.08
C ALA A 189 0.91 14.62 10.42
N PRO A 190 0.69 13.87 11.50
CA PRO A 190 1.27 14.15 12.80
C PRO A 190 2.80 14.25 12.79
N ARG A 191 3.37 14.89 13.81
CA ARG A 191 4.82 14.93 14.02
C ARG A 191 5.34 13.51 14.25
N GLY A 192 6.47 13.16 13.66
CA GLY A 192 7.02 11.81 13.74
C GLY A 192 6.24 10.71 13.01
N ALA A 193 5.27 11.05 12.17
CA ALA A 193 4.51 10.05 11.40
C ALA A 193 5.26 9.57 10.16
N ALA A 194 5.00 8.30 9.76
CA ALA A 194 5.57 7.66 8.58
C ALA A 194 5.29 8.44 7.29
N THR A 195 4.03 8.83 7.06
CA THR A 195 3.63 9.60 5.88
C THR A 195 4.27 10.97 5.81
N ARG A 196 4.48 11.63 6.97
CA ARG A 196 5.17 12.92 7.03
C ARG A 196 6.63 12.78 6.59
N TRP A 197 7.32 11.75 7.06
CA TRP A 197 8.69 11.45 6.66
C TRP A 197 8.77 11.09 5.16
N GLN A 198 7.91 10.20 4.67
CA GLN A 198 7.92 9.82 3.26
C GLN A 198 7.73 11.03 2.34
N ARG A 199 6.79 11.90 2.65
CA ARG A 199 6.53 13.12 1.85
C ARG A 199 7.71 14.10 1.87
N SER A 200 8.44 14.20 2.99
CA SER A 200 9.65 15.02 3.04
C SER A 200 10.80 14.39 2.25
N ARG A 201 10.89 13.06 2.22
CA ARG A 201 11.96 12.34 1.51
C ARG A 201 11.68 12.17 0.01
N PHE A 202 10.42 11.99 -0.33
CA PHE A 202 9.94 11.77 -1.70
C PHE A 202 8.81 12.76 -2.03
N PRO A 203 9.11 14.05 -2.26
CA PRO A 203 8.07 15.09 -2.38
C PRO A 203 7.20 14.93 -3.63
N ARG A 204 7.62 14.14 -4.61
CA ARG A 204 6.84 13.85 -5.83
C ARG A 204 5.97 12.59 -5.71
N SER A 205 6.12 11.82 -4.64
CA SER A 205 5.40 10.56 -4.43
C SER A 205 4.35 10.74 -3.34
N PRO A 206 3.06 10.59 -3.65
CA PRO A 206 2.01 10.66 -2.64
C PRO A 206 2.18 9.55 -1.60
N ALA A 207 2.12 9.94 -0.32
CA ALA A 207 2.01 9.03 0.81
C ALA A 207 0.89 9.53 1.71
N PHE A 208 -0.16 8.74 1.90
CA PHE A 208 -1.35 9.13 2.62
C PHE A 208 -1.92 8.03 3.51
N VAL A 209 -2.86 8.40 4.35
CA VAL A 209 -3.57 7.50 5.26
C VAL A 209 -5.00 7.29 4.75
N ALA A 210 -5.43 6.03 4.77
CA ALA A 210 -6.81 5.62 4.60
C ALA A 210 -7.29 4.97 5.90
N GLU A 211 -8.21 5.62 6.58
CA GLU A 211 -8.79 5.20 7.85
C GLU A 211 -10.09 4.44 7.60
N PHE A 212 -10.18 3.24 8.11
CA PHE A 212 -11.45 2.51 8.18
C PHE A 212 -12.25 2.94 9.42
N PRO A 213 -13.56 2.67 9.46
CA PRO A 213 -14.32 2.77 10.70
C PRO A 213 -13.81 1.79 11.76
N ALA A 214 -14.25 1.98 13.00
CA ALA A 214 -13.96 1.03 14.09
C ALA A 214 -14.50 -0.37 13.77
N GLY A 215 -13.77 -1.40 14.21
CA GLY A 215 -14.16 -2.79 14.03
C GLY A 215 -13.80 -3.41 12.68
N PRO A 216 -14.34 -4.59 12.38
CA PRO A 216 -14.00 -5.34 11.17
C PRO A 216 -14.68 -4.75 9.93
N ILE A 217 -13.98 -4.72 8.80
CA ILE A 217 -14.56 -4.34 7.50
C ILE A 217 -15.14 -5.55 6.78
N SER A 218 -16.14 -5.32 5.91
CA SER A 218 -16.72 -6.37 5.08
C SER A 218 -15.77 -6.83 3.96
N ALA A 219 -16.03 -8.01 3.39
CA ALA A 219 -15.32 -8.48 2.20
C ALA A 219 -15.54 -7.55 1.00
N ALA A 220 -16.73 -6.96 0.87
CA ALA A 220 -17.05 -6.00 -0.19
C ALA A 220 -16.22 -4.71 -0.04
N THR A 221 -16.11 -4.18 1.19
CA THR A 221 -15.24 -3.03 1.50
C THR A 221 -13.79 -3.34 1.15
N ALA A 222 -13.26 -4.50 1.59
CA ALA A 222 -11.88 -4.89 1.30
C ALA A 222 -11.62 -4.99 -0.22
N ARG A 223 -12.55 -5.57 -1.00
CA ARG A 223 -12.44 -5.64 -2.46
C ARG A 223 -12.46 -4.25 -3.11
N ARG A 224 -13.34 -3.35 -2.64
CA ARG A 224 -13.42 -1.96 -3.15
C ARG A 224 -12.10 -1.22 -2.95
N HIS A 225 -11.52 -1.32 -1.76
CA HIS A 225 -10.22 -0.71 -1.46
C HIS A 225 -9.09 -1.33 -2.28
N ALA A 226 -9.08 -2.65 -2.45
CA ALA A 226 -8.10 -3.33 -3.30
C ALA A 226 -8.18 -2.86 -4.76
N ALA A 227 -9.40 -2.74 -5.32
CA ALA A 227 -9.60 -2.20 -6.66
C ALA A 227 -9.13 -0.74 -6.79
N ALA A 228 -9.38 0.09 -5.76
CA ALA A 228 -8.91 1.48 -5.72
C ALA A 228 -7.37 1.57 -5.71
N VAL A 229 -6.69 0.69 -4.95
CA VAL A 229 -5.21 0.60 -4.97
C VAL A 229 -4.71 0.29 -6.37
N VAL A 230 -5.26 -0.74 -7.02
CA VAL A 230 -4.85 -1.14 -8.38
C VAL A 230 -5.08 -0.02 -9.38
N ALA A 231 -6.22 0.67 -9.31
CA ALA A 231 -6.52 1.81 -10.18
C ALA A 231 -5.50 2.95 -10.01
N LEU A 232 -5.15 3.31 -8.77
CA LEU A 232 -4.15 4.35 -8.52
C LEU A 232 -2.74 3.94 -8.97
N ALA A 233 -2.37 2.67 -8.79
CA ALA A 233 -1.09 2.14 -9.25
C ALA A 233 -0.99 2.22 -10.78
N ALA A 234 -2.04 1.86 -11.50
CA ALA A 234 -2.11 1.96 -12.96
C ALA A 234 -2.03 3.42 -13.44
N ASP A 235 -2.74 4.35 -12.78
CA ASP A 235 -2.65 5.80 -13.09
C ASP A 235 -1.22 6.34 -12.93
N THR A 236 -0.53 5.93 -11.87
CA THR A 236 0.85 6.34 -11.58
C THR A 236 1.81 5.91 -12.70
N SER A 237 1.62 4.71 -13.24
CA SER A 237 2.40 4.19 -14.37
C SER A 237 2.17 4.98 -15.66
N GLN A 238 0.91 5.34 -15.95
CA GLN A 238 0.57 6.14 -17.12
C GLN A 238 1.11 7.57 -17.03
N GLY A 239 1.02 8.21 -15.85
CA GLY A 239 1.56 9.55 -15.61
C GLY A 239 3.07 9.67 -15.83
N ARG A 240 3.86 8.68 -15.42
CA ARG A 240 5.30 8.62 -15.70
C ARG A 240 5.59 8.40 -17.18
N SER A 241 4.81 7.56 -17.86
CA SER A 241 4.97 7.32 -19.30
C SER A 241 4.69 8.58 -20.14
N ALA A 242 3.78 9.46 -19.70
CA ALA A 242 3.50 10.72 -20.36
C ALA A 242 4.57 11.80 -20.12
N MET A 243 5.29 11.74 -18.99
CA MET A 243 6.38 12.69 -18.65
C MET A 243 7.75 12.30 -19.24
N SER A 244 7.88 11.07 -19.76
CA SER A 244 9.12 10.56 -20.40
C SER A 244 9.08 10.62 -21.94
N ARG A 245 8.05 11.21 -22.52
CA ARG A 245 7.91 11.50 -23.95
C ARG A 245 7.98 13.01 -24.18
#